data_e60e834036614399d8e6fabf3d45567a
#
_entry.id   e60e834036614399d8e6fabf3d45567a
#
_cell.length_a   1.000
_cell.length_b   1.000
_cell.length_c   1.000
_cell.angle_alpha   90.00
_cell.angle_beta   90.00
_cell.angle_gamma   90.00
#
_symmetry.space_group_name_H-M   'P 1'
#
loop_
_entity.id
_entity.type
_entity.pdbx_description
1 polymer ?
#
loop_
_entity_poly.entity_id
_entity_poly.type
_entity_poly.pdbx_seq_one_letter_code
_entity_poly.pdbx_strand_id
1 'polypeptide(L)'
;MTTPASDPEETRLAEARRRRATQIMIVFAALFVIVPFLFWRGTWFGRTLTEDELGKYLAGTENQRHIQHALVQIAERIGRNDAAVRHWYPEVVRLASSPVPEVRVMVAWVLGADSHSEEFHQVLRVLLEDSDMMVRRNAALSLARFGDQSGRPELRNMLLPFTVRAPVSGTLRYRLEEGNTVDQGTLLARIETTAGEREVRSPLPGTLERKLLAEGASVSEGEEILVLSPGAEHAWEALRAFYLVGQEEDLAEVERFARGAANDMPEKIQQQALLTAQEILRRASATRERKGTSRNP
;
A
#
# COMPACT_ATOMS: atom_id res chain seq x y z
N MET A 1 51.87 53.27 28.28
CA MET A 1 50.59 52.98 27.63
C MET A 1 49.78 52.14 28.59
N THR A 2 48.90 52.77 29.34
CA THR A 2 48.03 52.11 30.32
C THR A 2 46.70 51.78 29.64
N THR A 3 46.42 50.47 29.54
CA THR A 3 45.14 49.94 29.04
C THR A 3 44.03 50.35 30.06
N PRO A 4 42.91 50.97 29.64
CA PRO A 4 41.86 51.29 30.57
C PRO A 4 41.22 50.02 31.10
N ALA A 5 41.15 49.90 32.44
CA ALA A 5 40.44 48.81 33.09
C ALA A 5 38.95 48.94 32.75
N SER A 6 38.37 47.94 32.14
CA SER A 6 36.93 47.89 31.88
C SER A 6 36.14 47.85 33.19
N ASP A 7 35.18 48.77 33.33
CA ASP A 7 34.31 48.85 34.49
C ASP A 7 33.57 47.53 34.74
N PRO A 8 33.68 46.93 35.95
CA PRO A 8 33.05 45.65 36.26
C PRO A 8 31.52 45.72 36.21
N GLU A 9 30.88 46.90 36.31
CA GLU A 9 29.44 47.06 36.11
C GLU A 9 29.02 47.00 34.66
N GLU A 10 29.79 47.62 33.76
CA GLU A 10 29.53 47.52 32.30
C GLU A 10 29.65 46.09 31.78
N THR A 11 30.63 45.33 32.29
CA THR A 11 30.82 43.91 31.91
C THR A 11 29.65 43.05 32.39
N ARG A 12 29.14 43.24 33.59
CA ARG A 12 27.95 42.52 34.10
C ARG A 12 26.68 42.85 33.34
N LEU A 13 26.49 44.12 32.98
CA LEU A 13 25.33 44.54 32.16
C LEU A 13 25.40 43.97 30.74
N ALA A 14 26.58 43.92 30.13
CA ALA A 14 26.79 43.31 28.81
C ALA A 14 26.53 41.80 28.82
N GLU A 15 27.01 41.09 29.86
CA GLU A 15 26.72 39.66 30.05
C GLU A 15 25.23 39.37 30.27
N ALA A 16 24.54 40.18 31.06
CA ALA A 16 23.12 40.04 31.29
C ALA A 16 22.29 40.30 30.03
N ARG A 17 22.68 41.30 29.21
CA ARG A 17 22.06 41.53 27.87
C ARG A 17 22.33 40.35 26.92
N ARG A 18 23.55 39.82 26.93
CA ARG A 18 23.93 38.68 26.09
C ARG A 18 23.14 37.41 26.47
N ARG A 19 22.98 37.10 27.76
CA ARG A 19 22.17 35.99 28.27
C ARG A 19 20.68 36.16 27.88
N ARG A 20 20.11 37.38 28.03
CA ARG A 20 18.73 37.66 27.59
C ARG A 20 18.56 37.48 26.06
N ALA A 21 19.49 37.99 25.27
CA ALA A 21 19.47 37.80 23.81
C ALA A 21 19.55 36.34 23.41
N THR A 22 20.42 35.55 24.08
CA THR A 22 20.53 34.10 23.83
C THR A 22 19.23 33.36 24.22
N GLN A 23 18.63 33.72 25.37
CA GLN A 23 17.34 33.12 25.79
C GLN A 23 16.21 33.45 24.81
N ILE A 24 16.13 34.69 24.34
CA ILE A 24 15.15 35.11 23.32
C ILE A 24 15.38 34.33 22.02
N MET A 25 16.62 34.17 21.60
CA MET A 25 16.95 33.42 20.38
C MET A 25 16.57 31.92 20.50
N ILE A 26 16.81 31.32 21.67
CA ILE A 26 16.40 29.92 21.95
C ILE A 26 14.88 29.77 21.90
N VAL A 27 14.14 30.72 22.48
CA VAL A 27 12.67 30.72 22.45
C VAL A 27 12.16 30.86 21.00
N PHE A 28 12.74 31.77 20.21
CA PHE A 28 12.37 31.89 18.79
C PHE A 28 12.70 30.66 17.98
N ALA A 29 13.87 30.04 18.20
CA ALA A 29 14.24 28.81 17.56
C ALA A 29 13.30 27.65 17.92
N ALA A 30 12.93 27.54 19.20
CA ALA A 30 11.96 26.58 19.68
C ALA A 30 10.56 26.79 19.06
N LEU A 31 10.08 28.04 19.00
CA LEU A 31 8.82 28.39 18.35
C LEU A 31 8.84 28.09 16.85
N PHE A 32 9.96 28.33 16.18
CA PHE A 32 10.11 28.05 14.74
C PHE A 32 10.03 26.56 14.42
N VAL A 33 10.36 25.69 15.39
CA VAL A 33 10.22 24.23 15.25
C VAL A 33 8.85 23.76 15.74
N ILE A 34 8.43 24.24 16.90
CA ILE A 34 7.20 23.77 17.58
C ILE A 34 5.94 24.21 16.82
N VAL A 35 5.90 25.45 16.33
CA VAL A 35 4.70 25.97 15.65
C VAL A 35 4.43 25.22 14.33
N PRO A 36 5.40 25.02 13.41
CA PRO A 36 5.19 24.17 12.22
C PRO A 36 4.88 22.73 12.58
N PHE A 37 5.50 22.17 13.63
CA PHE A 37 5.22 20.82 14.11
C PHE A 37 3.79 20.67 14.64
N LEU A 38 3.31 21.62 15.45
CA LEU A 38 1.92 21.63 15.95
C LEU A 38 0.93 21.88 14.82
N PHE A 39 1.27 22.77 13.89
CA PHE A 39 0.49 23.01 12.68
C PHE A 39 0.42 21.74 11.82
N TRP A 40 1.55 21.08 11.56
CA TRP A 40 1.63 19.82 10.80
C TRP A 40 0.88 18.69 11.52
N ARG A 41 1.02 18.56 12.85
CA ARG A 41 0.28 17.58 13.67
C ARG A 41 -1.22 17.86 13.72
N GLY A 42 -1.62 19.13 13.68
CA GLY A 42 -3.04 19.54 13.68
C GLY A 42 -3.68 19.57 12.30
N THR A 43 -2.86 19.52 11.24
CA THR A 43 -3.37 19.51 9.87
C THR A 43 -3.46 18.10 9.33
N TRP A 44 -4.62 17.75 8.83
CA TRP A 44 -5.02 16.75 7.87
C TRP A 44 -4.89 15.26 8.24
N PHE A 45 -3.75 14.73 8.74
CA PHE A 45 -3.59 13.28 8.98
C PHE A 45 -3.64 12.86 10.46
N GLY A 46 -3.62 13.79 11.39
CA GLY A 46 -3.58 13.52 12.83
C GLY A 46 -4.83 13.96 13.60
N ARG A 47 -5.77 14.65 12.95
CA ARG A 47 -6.98 15.14 13.62
C ARG A 47 -8.07 14.07 13.61
N THR A 48 -8.56 13.73 14.79
CA THR A 48 -9.76 12.90 14.94
C THR A 48 -10.97 13.66 14.38
N LEU A 49 -11.70 13.05 13.46
CA LEU A 49 -12.94 13.59 12.92
C LEU A 49 -14.05 13.44 13.97
N THR A 50 -14.93 14.43 14.01
CA THR A 50 -16.21 14.31 14.75
C THR A 50 -17.16 13.37 14.00
N GLU A 51 -18.20 12.86 14.67
CA GLU A 51 -19.21 12.00 14.01
C GLU A 51 -19.88 12.73 12.83
N ASP A 52 -20.16 14.04 12.98
CA ASP A 52 -20.73 14.86 11.89
C ASP A 52 -19.77 15.00 10.69
N GLU A 53 -18.48 15.15 10.95
CA GLU A 53 -17.48 15.22 9.89
C GLU A 53 -17.29 13.86 9.21
N LEU A 54 -17.29 12.75 9.97
CA LEU A 54 -17.27 11.39 9.41
C LEU A 54 -18.45 11.20 8.46
N GLY A 55 -19.66 11.54 8.89
CA GLY A 55 -20.85 11.44 8.05
C GLY A 55 -20.75 12.28 6.78
N LYS A 56 -20.32 13.53 6.88
CA LYS A 56 -20.12 14.41 5.72
C LYS A 56 -19.06 13.88 4.76
N TYR A 57 -17.95 13.35 5.27
CA TYR A 57 -16.83 12.86 4.45
C TYR A 57 -17.19 11.55 3.75
N LEU A 58 -17.89 10.63 4.41
CA LEU A 58 -18.35 9.39 3.79
C LEU A 58 -19.48 9.64 2.78
N ALA A 59 -20.39 10.59 3.03
CA ALA A 59 -21.47 10.94 2.11
C ALA A 59 -20.97 11.73 0.89
N GLY A 60 -19.83 12.44 1.02
CA GLY A 60 -19.28 13.28 -0.05
C GLY A 60 -18.73 12.45 -1.22
N THR A 61 -19.00 12.91 -2.44
CA THR A 61 -18.47 12.29 -3.66
C THR A 61 -17.34 13.12 -4.28
N GLU A 62 -17.19 14.39 -3.86
CA GLU A 62 -16.36 15.38 -4.54
C GLU A 62 -14.90 15.41 -4.07
N ASN A 63 -14.62 15.00 -2.84
CA ASN A 63 -13.27 15.06 -2.28
C ASN A 63 -12.78 13.68 -1.83
N GLN A 64 -12.09 13.00 -2.73
CA GLN A 64 -11.49 11.69 -2.48
C GLN A 64 -10.63 11.64 -1.20
N ARG A 65 -9.87 12.70 -0.89
CA ARG A 65 -9.03 12.75 0.31
C ARG A 65 -9.83 12.75 1.60
N HIS A 66 -11.01 13.39 1.62
CA HIS A 66 -11.91 13.36 2.78
C HIS A 66 -12.45 11.96 3.02
N ILE A 67 -12.87 11.27 1.95
CA ILE A 67 -13.34 9.88 2.04
C ILE A 67 -12.22 8.97 2.57
N GLN A 68 -11.00 9.09 2.02
CA GLN A 68 -9.86 8.31 2.49
C GLN A 68 -9.55 8.56 3.96
N HIS A 69 -9.57 9.82 4.41
CA HIS A 69 -9.35 10.16 5.82
C HIS A 69 -10.41 9.53 6.74
N ALA A 70 -11.68 9.60 6.36
CA ALA A 70 -12.77 8.97 7.11
C ALA A 70 -12.60 7.44 7.17
N LEU A 71 -12.30 6.80 6.04
CA LEU A 71 -12.08 5.35 5.95
C LEU A 71 -10.91 4.88 6.82
N VAL A 72 -9.80 5.62 6.87
CA VAL A 72 -8.65 5.30 7.76
C VAL A 72 -9.10 5.33 9.22
N GLN A 73 -9.84 6.36 9.65
CA GLN A 73 -10.30 6.45 11.04
C GLN A 73 -11.31 5.36 11.39
N ILE A 74 -12.16 4.95 10.45
CA ILE A 74 -13.04 3.79 10.66
C ILE A 74 -12.21 2.52 10.88
N ALA A 75 -11.22 2.26 10.03
CA ALA A 75 -10.34 1.09 10.20
C ALA A 75 -9.60 1.10 11.55
N GLU A 76 -9.10 2.26 11.98
CA GLU A 76 -8.46 2.42 13.30
C GLU A 76 -9.44 2.15 14.46
N ARG A 77 -10.68 2.62 14.36
CA ARG A 77 -11.72 2.37 15.38
C ARG A 77 -12.12 0.90 15.42
N ILE A 78 -12.22 0.22 14.27
CA ILE A 78 -12.41 -1.24 14.20
C ILE A 78 -11.25 -1.95 14.91
N GLY A 79 -10.01 -1.59 14.60
CA GLY A 79 -8.82 -2.18 15.21
C GLY A 79 -8.71 -1.96 16.73
N ARG A 80 -9.36 -0.91 17.27
CA ARG A 80 -9.49 -0.65 18.72
C ARG A 80 -10.70 -1.33 19.37
N ASN A 81 -11.48 -2.11 18.61
CA ASN A 81 -12.73 -2.73 19.04
C ASN A 81 -13.79 -1.71 19.51
N ASP A 82 -13.84 -0.53 18.90
CA ASP A 82 -14.87 0.47 19.17
C ASP A 82 -16.21 0.01 18.57
N ALA A 83 -17.11 -0.48 19.41
CA ALA A 83 -18.41 -0.98 18.96
C ALA A 83 -19.29 0.09 18.28
N ALA A 84 -19.10 1.37 18.60
CA ALA A 84 -19.87 2.46 18.01
C ALA A 84 -19.55 2.65 16.50
N VAL A 85 -18.37 2.19 16.03
CA VAL A 85 -17.97 2.30 14.64
C VAL A 85 -18.91 1.55 13.69
N ARG A 86 -19.60 0.51 14.17
CA ARG A 86 -20.52 -0.31 13.36
C ARG A 86 -21.67 0.49 12.76
N HIS A 87 -21.99 1.62 13.36
CA HIS A 87 -22.95 2.57 12.81
C HIS A 87 -22.58 3.04 11.38
N TRP A 88 -21.29 3.06 11.05
CA TRP A 88 -20.76 3.50 9.76
C TRP A 88 -20.59 2.38 8.72
N TYR A 89 -20.86 1.13 9.07
CA TYR A 89 -20.69 -0.01 8.15
C TYR A 89 -21.50 0.12 6.86
N PRO A 90 -22.78 0.56 6.88
CA PRO A 90 -23.58 0.75 5.66
C PRO A 90 -22.94 1.77 4.70
N GLU A 91 -22.37 2.86 5.21
CA GLU A 91 -21.69 3.87 4.40
C GLU A 91 -20.40 3.34 3.78
N VAL A 92 -19.62 2.56 4.53
CA VAL A 92 -18.41 1.89 4.02
C VAL A 92 -18.79 0.92 2.90
N VAL A 93 -19.81 0.09 3.11
CA VAL A 93 -20.31 -0.86 2.10
C VAL A 93 -20.79 -0.13 0.84
N ARG A 94 -21.54 0.97 1.00
CA ARG A 94 -21.99 1.80 -0.13
C ARG A 94 -20.81 2.30 -0.98
N LEU A 95 -19.71 2.68 -0.36
CA LEU A 95 -18.51 3.17 -1.05
C LEU A 95 -17.77 2.07 -1.85
N ALA A 96 -18.08 0.78 -1.65
CA ALA A 96 -17.58 -0.30 -2.48
C ALA A 96 -18.01 -0.18 -3.95
N SER A 97 -19.08 0.57 -4.23
CA SER A 97 -19.56 0.88 -5.58
C SER A 97 -19.13 2.28 -6.08
N SER A 98 -18.13 2.90 -5.44
CA SER A 98 -17.62 4.21 -5.87
C SER A 98 -17.09 4.15 -7.32
N PRO A 99 -17.36 5.17 -8.15
CA PRO A 99 -16.78 5.25 -9.49
C PRO A 99 -15.24 5.42 -9.46
N VAL A 100 -14.68 5.82 -8.31
CA VAL A 100 -13.25 6.09 -8.11
C VAL A 100 -12.56 4.83 -7.60
N PRO A 101 -11.66 4.18 -8.39
CA PRO A 101 -10.99 2.94 -7.99
C PRO A 101 -10.22 3.05 -6.67
N GLU A 102 -9.55 4.17 -6.42
CA GLU A 102 -8.76 4.39 -5.20
C GLU A 102 -9.63 4.39 -3.93
N VAL A 103 -10.90 4.80 -4.04
CA VAL A 103 -11.86 4.68 -2.95
C VAL A 103 -12.22 3.22 -2.73
N ARG A 104 -12.48 2.45 -3.80
CA ARG A 104 -12.78 1.01 -3.69
C ARG A 104 -11.61 0.21 -3.14
N VAL A 105 -10.37 0.57 -3.48
CA VAL A 105 -9.14 -0.01 -2.88
C VAL A 105 -9.13 0.20 -1.37
N MET A 106 -9.39 1.44 -0.92
CA MET A 106 -9.45 1.76 0.52
C MET A 106 -10.59 1.02 1.22
N VAL A 107 -11.75 0.94 0.58
CA VAL A 107 -12.89 0.17 1.11
C VAL A 107 -12.51 -1.29 1.28
N ALA A 108 -11.95 -1.94 0.27
CA ALA A 108 -11.50 -3.33 0.36
C ALA A 108 -10.54 -3.57 1.53
N TRP A 109 -9.64 -2.63 1.80
CA TRP A 109 -8.73 -2.69 2.95
C TRP A 109 -9.47 -2.52 4.29
N VAL A 110 -10.40 -1.55 4.39
CA VAL A 110 -11.19 -1.30 5.61
C VAL A 110 -12.07 -2.49 5.96
N LEU A 111 -12.74 -3.08 4.96
CA LEU A 111 -13.58 -4.26 5.16
C LEU A 111 -12.81 -5.44 5.76
N GLY A 112 -11.51 -5.57 5.43
CA GLY A 112 -10.63 -6.57 6.03
C GLY A 112 -10.28 -6.32 7.50
N ALA A 113 -10.66 -5.19 8.11
CA ALA A 113 -10.36 -4.88 9.50
C ALA A 113 -11.30 -5.58 10.49
N ASP A 114 -12.56 -5.91 10.08
CA ASP A 114 -13.49 -6.71 10.89
C ASP A 114 -13.80 -8.05 10.19
N SER A 115 -12.96 -9.06 10.44
CA SER A 115 -13.12 -10.40 9.89
C SER A 115 -14.30 -11.20 10.45
N HIS A 116 -15.13 -10.62 11.33
CA HIS A 116 -16.35 -11.24 11.86
C HIS A 116 -17.62 -10.71 11.19
N SER A 117 -17.53 -9.65 10.37
CA SER A 117 -18.66 -9.10 9.66
C SER A 117 -18.99 -9.91 8.41
N GLU A 118 -20.10 -10.62 8.40
CA GLU A 118 -20.55 -11.38 7.22
C GLU A 118 -20.88 -10.45 6.04
N GLU A 119 -21.43 -9.27 6.32
CA GLU A 119 -21.69 -8.25 5.29
C GLU A 119 -20.39 -7.83 4.58
N PHE A 120 -19.32 -7.57 5.34
CA PHE A 120 -18.01 -7.22 4.79
C PHE A 120 -17.41 -8.38 3.96
N HIS A 121 -17.57 -9.61 4.44
CA HIS A 121 -17.14 -10.80 3.73
C HIS A 121 -17.78 -10.90 2.34
N GLN A 122 -19.11 -10.72 2.26
CA GLN A 122 -19.84 -10.78 0.98
C GLN A 122 -19.41 -9.67 0.02
N VAL A 123 -19.25 -8.43 0.52
CA VAL A 123 -18.77 -7.30 -0.31
C VAL A 123 -17.37 -7.54 -0.84
N LEU A 124 -16.47 -8.09 -0.03
CA LEU A 124 -15.11 -8.43 -0.47
C LEU A 124 -15.10 -9.47 -1.59
N ARG A 125 -16.02 -10.46 -1.56
CA ARG A 125 -16.17 -11.43 -2.66
C ARG A 125 -16.61 -10.76 -3.95
N VAL A 126 -17.49 -9.76 -3.89
CA VAL A 126 -17.87 -8.96 -5.07
C VAL A 126 -16.66 -8.16 -5.59
N LEU A 127 -15.87 -7.55 -4.70
CA LEU A 127 -14.69 -6.78 -5.08
C LEU A 127 -13.53 -7.62 -5.66
N LEU A 128 -13.55 -8.94 -5.51
CA LEU A 128 -12.63 -9.83 -6.24
C LEU A 128 -12.83 -9.79 -7.76
N GLU A 129 -14.01 -9.43 -8.22
CA GLU A 129 -14.37 -9.35 -9.64
C GLU A 129 -14.30 -7.91 -10.17
N ASP A 130 -13.71 -6.98 -9.40
CA ASP A 130 -13.58 -5.58 -9.81
C ASP A 130 -12.72 -5.45 -11.07
N SER A 131 -13.05 -4.49 -11.92
CA SER A 131 -12.26 -4.18 -13.12
C SER A 131 -10.83 -3.70 -12.78
N ASP A 132 -10.67 -3.00 -11.65
CA ASP A 132 -9.36 -2.51 -11.19
C ASP A 132 -8.59 -3.59 -10.45
N MET A 133 -7.36 -3.85 -10.89
CA MET A 133 -6.49 -4.87 -10.31
C MET A 133 -6.14 -4.62 -8.85
N MET A 134 -5.94 -3.36 -8.44
CA MET A 134 -5.59 -3.02 -7.06
C MET A 134 -6.77 -3.23 -6.10
N VAL A 135 -8.00 -3.04 -6.58
CA VAL A 135 -9.22 -3.39 -5.83
C VAL A 135 -9.28 -4.89 -5.59
N ARG A 136 -9.12 -5.71 -6.65
CA ARG A 136 -9.11 -7.19 -6.52
C ARG A 136 -8.02 -7.68 -5.56
N ARG A 137 -6.80 -7.13 -5.65
CA ARG A 137 -5.67 -7.49 -4.76
C ARG A 137 -5.98 -7.18 -3.30
N ASN A 138 -6.52 -5.99 -3.00
CA ASN A 138 -6.88 -5.63 -1.63
C ASN A 138 -8.06 -6.46 -1.11
N ALA A 139 -9.02 -6.81 -1.96
CA ALA A 139 -10.10 -7.74 -1.61
C ALA A 139 -9.55 -9.14 -1.28
N ALA A 140 -8.62 -9.66 -2.08
CA ALA A 140 -7.97 -10.96 -1.85
C ALA A 140 -7.19 -11.00 -0.53
N LEU A 141 -6.39 -9.94 -0.25
CA LEU A 141 -5.65 -9.79 1.01
C LEU A 141 -6.59 -9.72 2.22
N SER A 142 -7.70 -9.02 2.08
CA SER A 142 -8.72 -8.89 3.13
C SER A 142 -9.46 -10.20 3.36
N LEU A 143 -9.87 -10.92 2.31
CA LEU A 143 -10.52 -12.22 2.40
C LEU A 143 -9.64 -13.28 3.09
N ALA A 144 -8.33 -13.21 2.93
CA ALA A 144 -7.42 -14.09 3.65
C ALA A 144 -7.55 -13.96 5.18
N ARG A 145 -7.90 -12.78 5.70
CA ARG A 145 -8.15 -12.55 7.14
C ARG A 145 -9.44 -13.21 7.63
N PHE A 146 -10.40 -13.44 6.73
CA PHE A 146 -11.60 -14.24 7.01
C PHE A 146 -11.36 -15.75 6.90
N GLY A 147 -10.14 -16.18 6.51
CA GLY A 147 -9.85 -17.56 6.17
C GLY A 147 -10.45 -18.01 4.83
N ASP A 148 -10.96 -17.06 4.04
CA ASP A 148 -11.56 -17.33 2.74
C ASP A 148 -10.47 -17.51 1.67
N GLN A 149 -10.52 -18.63 0.97
CA GLN A 149 -9.54 -19.04 -0.03
C GLN A 149 -9.86 -18.53 -1.44
N SER A 150 -11.01 -17.90 -1.66
CA SER A 150 -11.46 -17.46 -2.98
C SER A 150 -10.50 -16.43 -3.62
N GLY A 151 -9.78 -15.64 -2.79
CA GLY A 151 -8.77 -14.70 -3.26
C GLY A 151 -7.42 -15.31 -3.69
N ARG A 152 -7.19 -16.62 -3.50
CA ARG A 152 -5.89 -17.28 -3.80
C ARG A 152 -5.37 -17.04 -5.22
N PRO A 153 -6.17 -17.09 -6.29
CA PRO A 153 -5.69 -16.80 -7.64
C PRO A 153 -5.08 -15.39 -7.75
N GLU A 154 -5.72 -14.37 -7.17
CA GLU A 154 -5.21 -13.00 -7.18
C GLU A 154 -3.96 -12.86 -6.30
N LEU A 155 -3.90 -13.51 -5.13
CA LEU A 155 -2.69 -13.56 -4.30
C LEU A 155 -1.51 -14.19 -5.05
N ARG A 156 -1.75 -15.23 -5.88
CA ARG A 156 -0.72 -15.85 -6.72
C ARG A 156 -0.22 -14.85 -7.77
N ASN A 157 -1.13 -14.12 -8.42
CA ASN A 157 -0.79 -13.08 -9.38
C ASN A 157 0.09 -11.97 -8.76
N MET A 158 -0.05 -11.71 -7.45
CA MET A 158 0.82 -10.74 -6.74
C MET A 158 2.28 -11.21 -6.61
N LEU A 159 2.53 -12.52 -6.71
CA LEU A 159 3.87 -13.10 -6.66
C LEU A 159 4.48 -13.30 -8.05
N LEU A 160 3.72 -13.14 -9.12
CA LEU A 160 4.18 -13.34 -10.50
C LEU A 160 4.58 -12.03 -11.16
N PRO A 161 5.55 -12.06 -12.09
CA PRO A 161 5.84 -10.92 -12.95
C PRO A 161 4.61 -10.50 -13.76
N PHE A 162 4.46 -9.21 -13.97
CA PHE A 162 3.37 -8.62 -14.74
C PHE A 162 3.88 -8.10 -16.09
N THR A 163 3.30 -8.55 -17.18
CA THR A 163 3.64 -8.08 -18.52
C THR A 163 2.76 -6.90 -18.92
N VAL A 164 3.39 -5.77 -19.18
CA VAL A 164 2.72 -4.56 -19.69
C VAL A 164 2.63 -4.64 -21.20
N ARG A 165 1.43 -4.32 -21.72
CA ARG A 165 1.12 -4.35 -23.15
C ARG A 165 0.88 -2.93 -23.70
N ALA A 166 1.19 -2.75 -24.96
CA ALA A 166 0.92 -1.51 -25.69
C ALA A 166 -0.60 -1.26 -25.80
N PRO A 167 -1.12 -0.12 -25.33
CA PRO A 167 -2.55 0.20 -25.43
C PRO A 167 -2.99 0.63 -26.83
N VAL A 168 -2.04 0.98 -27.70
CA VAL A 168 -2.25 1.40 -29.10
C VAL A 168 -1.05 1.04 -29.96
N SER A 169 -1.21 0.99 -31.28
CA SER A 169 -0.09 0.83 -32.22
C SER A 169 0.66 2.15 -32.42
N GLY A 170 1.99 2.09 -32.61
CA GLY A 170 2.83 3.28 -32.83
C GLY A 170 4.31 3.01 -32.57
N THR A 171 5.08 4.07 -32.33
CA THR A 171 6.51 3.99 -32.01
C THR A 171 6.74 4.10 -30.51
N LEU A 172 7.41 3.10 -29.92
CA LEU A 172 7.63 2.99 -28.47
C LEU A 172 8.78 3.88 -28.00
N ARG A 173 8.56 4.63 -26.90
CA ARG A 173 9.55 5.46 -26.21
C ARG A 173 9.51 5.15 -24.72
N TYR A 174 10.53 4.50 -24.20
CA TYR A 174 10.66 4.23 -22.77
C TYR A 174 10.99 5.50 -21.98
N ARG A 175 10.60 5.52 -20.71
CA ARG A 175 10.89 6.60 -19.76
C ARG A 175 11.77 6.14 -18.60
N LEU A 176 11.90 4.84 -18.43
CA LEU A 176 12.60 4.22 -17.31
C LEU A 176 13.61 3.19 -17.83
N GLU A 177 14.58 2.88 -16.98
CA GLU A 177 15.55 1.82 -17.22
C GLU A 177 15.22 0.55 -16.40
N GLU A 178 15.75 -0.58 -16.84
CA GLU A 178 15.68 -1.84 -16.08
C GLU A 178 16.26 -1.65 -14.69
N GLY A 179 15.63 -2.20 -13.67
CA GLY A 179 15.97 -1.99 -12.25
C GLY A 179 15.26 -0.80 -11.60
N ASN A 180 14.59 0.09 -12.35
CA ASN A 180 13.84 1.19 -11.74
C ASN A 180 12.59 0.69 -11.01
N THR A 181 12.41 1.13 -9.76
CA THR A 181 11.19 0.90 -9.00
C THR A 181 10.08 1.82 -9.49
N VAL A 182 8.88 1.30 -9.57
CA VAL A 182 7.69 2.01 -10.04
C VAL A 182 6.54 1.86 -9.05
N ASP A 183 5.75 2.92 -8.93
CA ASP A 183 4.47 2.92 -8.23
C ASP A 183 3.32 2.81 -9.25
N GLN A 184 2.11 2.51 -8.77
CA GLN A 184 0.91 2.61 -9.60
C GLN A 184 0.79 4.01 -10.21
N GLY A 185 0.52 4.09 -11.51
CA GLY A 185 0.43 5.35 -12.25
C GLY A 185 1.76 5.92 -12.73
N THR A 186 2.92 5.34 -12.36
CA THR A 186 4.23 5.77 -12.89
C THR A 186 4.28 5.64 -14.41
N LEU A 187 4.76 6.70 -15.10
CA LEU A 187 4.93 6.70 -16.55
C LEU A 187 6.07 5.77 -16.95
N LEU A 188 5.74 4.64 -17.60
CA LEU A 188 6.69 3.63 -18.07
C LEU A 188 7.23 3.94 -19.47
N ALA A 189 6.33 4.31 -20.38
CA ALA A 189 6.63 4.56 -21.76
C ALA A 189 5.62 5.53 -22.38
N ARG A 190 5.93 6.03 -23.58
CA ARG A 190 4.99 6.70 -24.47
C ARG A 190 4.99 5.99 -25.81
N ILE A 191 3.85 5.99 -26.46
CA ILE A 191 3.69 5.48 -27.83
C ILE A 191 3.31 6.66 -28.70
N GLU A 192 4.22 7.00 -29.63
CA GLU A 192 4.01 8.03 -30.65
C GLU A 192 3.10 7.46 -31.75
N THR A 193 1.98 8.11 -31.97
CA THR A 193 1.02 7.77 -33.02
C THR A 193 0.80 8.93 -33.97
N THR A 194 0.16 8.72 -35.11
CA THR A 194 -0.24 9.79 -36.01
C THR A 194 -1.21 10.80 -35.38
N ALA A 195 -1.93 10.41 -34.33
CA ALA A 195 -2.88 11.25 -33.61
C ALA A 195 -2.28 11.94 -32.37
N GLY A 196 -1.00 11.71 -32.05
CA GLY A 196 -0.29 12.23 -30.88
C GLY A 196 0.32 11.15 -30.01
N GLU A 197 0.81 11.52 -28.83
CA GLU A 197 1.42 10.58 -27.88
C GLU A 197 0.37 9.92 -26.97
N ARG A 198 0.53 8.62 -26.72
CA ARG A 198 -0.23 7.86 -25.73
C ARG A 198 0.68 7.40 -24.60
N GLU A 199 0.33 7.75 -23.38
CA GLU A 199 1.08 7.34 -22.20
C GLU A 199 0.76 5.90 -21.81
N VAL A 200 1.81 5.14 -21.43
CA VAL A 200 1.73 3.82 -20.83
C VAL A 200 2.16 3.97 -19.39
N ARG A 201 1.21 3.80 -18.46
CA ARG A 201 1.43 3.93 -17.03
C ARG A 201 1.38 2.58 -16.34
N SER A 202 2.13 2.44 -15.24
CA SER A 202 2.12 1.21 -14.45
C SER A 202 0.74 1.00 -13.81
N PRO A 203 0.11 -0.17 -13.99
CA PRO A 203 -1.14 -0.49 -13.31
C PRO A 203 -0.92 -0.92 -11.87
N LEU A 204 0.32 -1.19 -11.46
CA LEU A 204 0.70 -1.71 -10.15
C LEU A 204 2.12 -1.27 -9.76
N PRO A 205 2.47 -1.28 -8.46
CA PRO A 205 3.85 -1.07 -8.05
C PRO A 205 4.71 -2.32 -8.26
N GLY A 206 6.01 -2.08 -8.52
CA GLY A 206 6.97 -3.15 -8.77
C GLY A 206 8.34 -2.60 -9.17
N THR A 207 9.12 -3.42 -9.88
CA THR A 207 10.41 -3.03 -10.46
C THR A 207 10.39 -3.36 -11.94
N LEU A 208 10.84 -2.45 -12.80
CA LEU A 208 11.00 -2.76 -14.22
C LEU A 208 12.10 -3.82 -14.38
N GLU A 209 11.67 -5.06 -14.62
CA GLU A 209 12.58 -6.20 -14.69
C GLU A 209 13.28 -6.27 -16.05
N ARG A 210 12.51 -6.08 -17.13
CA ARG A 210 13.02 -6.24 -18.50
C ARG A 210 12.18 -5.46 -19.51
N LYS A 211 12.86 -4.81 -20.46
CA LYS A 211 12.32 -4.29 -21.70
C LYS A 211 12.25 -5.42 -22.74
N LEU A 212 11.09 -5.67 -23.35
CA LEU A 212 10.91 -6.75 -24.32
C LEU A 212 11.22 -6.33 -25.75
N LEU A 213 11.17 -5.02 -26.01
CA LEU A 213 11.40 -4.42 -27.32
C LEU A 213 12.48 -3.33 -27.21
N ALA A 214 13.12 -3.02 -28.31
CA ALA A 214 14.12 -1.96 -28.38
C ALA A 214 13.46 -0.56 -28.32
N GLU A 215 14.22 0.42 -27.83
CA GLU A 215 13.83 1.82 -27.93
C GLU A 215 13.57 2.23 -29.39
N GLY A 216 12.45 2.90 -29.63
CA GLY A 216 12.04 3.31 -31.00
C GLY A 216 11.42 2.19 -31.85
N ALA A 217 11.19 1.00 -31.28
CA ALA A 217 10.52 -0.08 -32.02
C ALA A 217 9.08 0.31 -32.40
N SER A 218 8.62 -0.17 -33.56
CA SER A 218 7.20 -0.14 -33.92
C SER A 218 6.47 -1.23 -33.13
N VAL A 219 5.35 -0.87 -32.49
CA VAL A 219 4.54 -1.78 -31.70
C VAL A 219 3.10 -1.82 -32.21
N SER A 220 2.47 -2.98 -32.06
CA SER A 220 1.05 -3.17 -32.30
C SER A 220 0.26 -3.05 -30.99
N GLU A 221 -1.02 -2.67 -31.06
CA GLU A 221 -1.91 -2.75 -29.89
C GLU A 221 -1.96 -4.17 -29.32
N GLY A 222 -1.83 -4.27 -27.98
CA GLY A 222 -1.78 -5.55 -27.27
C GLY A 222 -0.41 -6.23 -27.24
N GLU A 223 0.60 -5.72 -27.98
CA GLU A 223 1.95 -6.29 -27.98
C GLU A 223 2.65 -6.07 -26.63
N GLU A 224 3.41 -7.09 -26.19
CA GLU A 224 4.14 -7.07 -24.92
C GLU A 224 5.36 -6.16 -25.03
N ILE A 225 5.48 -5.17 -24.14
CA ILE A 225 6.54 -4.16 -24.23
C ILE A 225 7.55 -4.25 -23.09
N LEU A 226 7.13 -4.58 -21.89
CA LEU A 226 8.02 -4.73 -20.74
C LEU A 226 7.43 -5.65 -19.67
N VAL A 227 8.28 -6.11 -18.75
CA VAL A 227 7.92 -6.94 -17.60
C VAL A 227 8.23 -6.19 -16.32
N LEU A 228 7.28 -6.17 -15.39
CA LEU A 228 7.43 -5.70 -14.02
C LEU A 228 7.52 -6.89 -13.08
N SER A 229 8.57 -6.98 -12.27
CA SER A 229 8.61 -7.92 -11.15
C SER A 229 7.81 -7.35 -9.96
N PRO A 230 7.25 -8.23 -9.09
CA PRO A 230 6.48 -7.79 -7.93
C PRO A 230 7.29 -6.88 -7.02
N GLY A 231 6.67 -5.81 -6.53
CA GLY A 231 7.25 -4.98 -5.48
C GLY A 231 7.35 -5.73 -4.15
N ALA A 232 8.39 -5.43 -3.36
CA ALA A 232 8.68 -6.12 -2.10
C ALA A 232 7.49 -6.10 -1.11
N GLU A 233 6.80 -4.97 -0.98
CA GLU A 233 5.63 -4.86 -0.08
C GLU A 233 4.46 -5.74 -0.55
N HIS A 234 4.19 -5.79 -1.86
CA HIS A 234 3.12 -6.65 -2.41
C HIS A 234 3.44 -8.13 -2.26
N ALA A 235 4.70 -8.52 -2.48
CA ALA A 235 5.14 -9.88 -2.22
C ALA A 235 5.02 -10.25 -0.74
N TRP A 236 5.39 -9.34 0.17
CA TRP A 236 5.22 -9.50 1.61
C TRP A 236 3.77 -9.74 2.01
N GLU A 237 2.85 -8.88 1.54
CA GLU A 237 1.42 -8.99 1.84
C GLU A 237 0.83 -10.31 1.31
N ALA A 238 1.15 -10.68 0.06
CA ALA A 238 0.70 -11.92 -0.53
C ALA A 238 1.21 -13.17 0.23
N LEU A 239 2.49 -13.19 0.61
CA LEU A 239 3.06 -14.29 1.39
C LEU A 239 2.41 -14.42 2.78
N ARG A 240 2.09 -13.30 3.43
CA ARG A 240 1.34 -13.30 4.70
C ARG A 240 -0.09 -13.80 4.52
N ALA A 241 -0.74 -13.42 3.43
CA ALA A 241 -2.07 -13.95 3.12
C ALA A 241 -2.03 -15.46 2.85
N PHE A 242 -1.04 -15.96 2.11
CA PHE A 242 -0.83 -17.40 1.91
C PHE A 242 -0.49 -18.16 3.21
N TYR A 243 0.16 -17.50 4.17
CA TYR A 243 0.34 -18.09 5.50
C TYR A 243 -1.00 -18.44 6.14
N LEU A 244 -2.06 -17.67 5.89
CA LEU A 244 -3.40 -17.91 6.43
C LEU A 244 -4.21 -18.92 5.58
N VAL A 245 -4.20 -18.77 4.26
CA VAL A 245 -5.13 -19.48 3.36
C VAL A 245 -4.47 -20.34 2.27
N GLY A 246 -3.13 -20.31 2.17
CA GLY A 246 -2.38 -21.03 1.12
C GLY A 246 -2.56 -22.54 1.21
N GLN A 247 -2.49 -23.20 0.05
CA GLN A 247 -2.60 -24.64 -0.12
C GLN A 247 -1.37 -25.20 -0.88
N GLU A 248 -1.27 -26.52 -1.02
CA GLU A 248 -0.12 -27.17 -1.66
C GLU A 248 0.13 -26.69 -3.09
N GLU A 249 -0.94 -26.35 -3.83
CA GLU A 249 -0.81 -25.83 -5.19
C GLU A 249 -0.14 -24.44 -5.26
N ASP A 250 -0.05 -23.72 -4.14
CA ASP A 250 0.59 -22.40 -4.07
C ASP A 250 2.08 -22.49 -3.70
N LEU A 251 2.57 -23.70 -3.34
CA LEU A 251 3.95 -23.88 -2.87
C LEU A 251 4.98 -23.48 -3.92
N ALA A 252 4.74 -23.73 -5.20
CA ALA A 252 5.71 -23.43 -6.25
C ALA A 252 6.12 -21.94 -6.27
N GLU A 253 5.13 -21.04 -6.19
CA GLU A 253 5.34 -19.59 -6.17
C GLU A 253 5.95 -19.13 -4.84
N VAL A 254 5.45 -19.66 -3.70
CA VAL A 254 5.98 -19.33 -2.38
C VAL A 254 7.44 -19.76 -2.23
N GLU A 255 7.80 -20.99 -2.65
CA GLU A 255 9.16 -21.51 -2.58
C GLU A 255 10.14 -20.76 -3.48
N ARG A 256 9.69 -20.17 -4.58
CA ARG A 256 10.53 -19.32 -5.42
C ARG A 256 11.09 -18.15 -4.63
N PHE A 257 10.29 -17.51 -3.78
CA PHE A 257 10.75 -16.45 -2.86
C PHE A 257 11.59 -17.03 -1.71
N ALA A 258 11.22 -18.19 -1.17
CA ALA A 258 11.98 -18.85 -0.10
C ALA A 258 13.42 -19.22 -0.53
N ARG A 259 13.62 -19.58 -1.80
CA ARG A 259 14.93 -19.89 -2.37
C ARG A 259 15.76 -18.65 -2.79
N GLY A 260 15.22 -17.44 -2.56
CA GLY A 260 15.89 -16.20 -2.97
C GLY A 260 15.95 -16.00 -4.50
N ALA A 261 15.12 -16.72 -5.26
CA ALA A 261 15.11 -16.65 -6.73
C ALA A 261 14.45 -15.34 -7.26
N ALA A 262 13.90 -14.52 -6.37
CA ALA A 262 13.47 -13.17 -6.68
C ALA A 262 14.63 -12.21 -6.38
N ASN A 263 15.38 -11.81 -7.42
CA ASN A 263 16.54 -10.93 -7.30
C ASN A 263 16.16 -9.64 -6.56
N ASP A 264 17.09 -9.13 -5.73
CA ASP A 264 16.99 -7.87 -4.97
C ASP A 264 15.85 -7.75 -3.95
N MET A 265 15.22 -8.87 -3.56
CA MET A 265 14.22 -8.84 -2.49
C MET A 265 14.88 -8.76 -1.10
N PRO A 266 14.37 -7.91 -0.18
CA PRO A 266 14.83 -7.88 1.20
C PRO A 266 14.74 -9.26 1.87
N GLU A 267 15.70 -9.58 2.75
CA GLU A 267 15.77 -10.86 3.47
C GLU A 267 14.46 -11.21 4.21
N LYS A 268 13.75 -10.20 4.73
CA LYS A 268 12.44 -10.38 5.38
C LYS A 268 11.43 -11.13 4.49
N ILE A 269 11.49 -10.91 3.16
CA ILE A 269 10.58 -11.57 2.20
C ILE A 269 10.89 -13.06 2.12
N GLN A 270 12.18 -13.41 2.02
CA GLN A 270 12.63 -14.79 2.02
C GLN A 270 12.23 -15.51 3.31
N GLN A 271 12.45 -14.87 4.46
CA GLN A 271 12.06 -15.42 5.76
C GLN A 271 10.55 -15.65 5.85
N GLN A 272 9.72 -14.70 5.40
CA GLN A 272 8.27 -14.87 5.36
C GLN A 272 7.86 -16.01 4.43
N ALA A 273 8.49 -16.13 3.26
CA ALA A 273 8.20 -17.20 2.33
C ALA A 273 8.51 -18.58 2.91
N LEU A 274 9.64 -18.73 3.63
CA LEU A 274 9.98 -19.95 4.36
C LEU A 274 8.92 -20.33 5.40
N LEU A 275 8.50 -19.35 6.22
CA LEU A 275 7.44 -19.57 7.22
C LEU A 275 6.12 -19.98 6.57
N THR A 276 5.78 -19.32 5.47
CA THR A 276 4.55 -19.60 4.72
C THR A 276 4.56 -21.00 4.11
N ALA A 277 5.67 -21.40 3.48
CA ALA A 277 5.80 -22.75 2.93
C ALA A 277 5.69 -23.84 4.01
N GLN A 278 6.34 -23.66 5.16
CA GLN A 278 6.25 -24.57 6.30
C GLN A 278 4.80 -24.69 6.81
N GLU A 279 4.09 -23.58 6.95
CA GLU A 279 2.70 -23.59 7.41
C GLU A 279 1.74 -24.26 6.43
N ILE A 280 1.93 -24.05 5.13
CA ILE A 280 1.15 -24.74 4.09
C ILE A 280 1.36 -26.26 4.19
N LEU A 281 2.62 -26.72 4.28
CA LEU A 281 2.95 -28.14 4.40
C LEU A 281 2.39 -28.75 5.70
N ARG A 282 2.48 -28.03 6.83
CA ARG A 282 1.91 -28.45 8.11
C ARG A 282 0.39 -28.67 8.01
N ARG A 283 -0.36 -27.75 7.37
CA ARG A 283 -1.81 -27.89 7.18
C ARG A 283 -2.16 -29.05 6.26
N ALA A 284 -1.38 -29.23 5.19
CA ALA A 284 -1.59 -30.33 4.25
C ALA A 284 -1.40 -31.70 4.93
N SER A 285 -0.34 -31.86 5.73
CA SER A 285 -0.12 -33.12 6.47
C SER A 285 -1.24 -33.41 7.47
N ALA A 286 -1.64 -32.40 8.27
CA ALA A 286 -2.75 -32.57 9.23
C ALA A 286 -4.09 -32.95 8.53
N THR A 287 -4.31 -32.44 7.34
CA THR A 287 -5.52 -32.79 6.56
C THR A 287 -5.46 -34.22 6.03
N ARG A 288 -4.29 -34.72 5.61
CA ARG A 288 -4.08 -36.09 5.16
C ARG A 288 -4.27 -37.09 6.32
N GLU A 289 -3.73 -36.80 7.49
CA GLU A 289 -3.89 -37.62 8.71
C GLU A 289 -5.37 -37.78 9.09
N ARG A 290 -6.13 -36.67 9.13
CA ARG A 290 -7.57 -36.69 9.42
C ARG A 290 -8.36 -37.53 8.42
N LYS A 291 -8.05 -37.41 7.12
CA LYS A 291 -8.69 -38.24 6.07
C LYS A 291 -8.29 -39.73 6.18
N GLY A 292 -7.05 -40.02 6.57
CA GLY A 292 -6.57 -41.37 6.80
C GLY A 292 -7.27 -42.09 7.98
N THR A 293 -7.45 -41.34 9.10
CA THR A 293 -8.11 -41.88 10.32
C THR A 293 -9.62 -42.08 10.11
N SER A 294 -10.27 -41.28 9.23
CA SER A 294 -11.71 -41.45 8.93
C SER A 294 -12.02 -42.57 7.93
N ARG A 295 -11.01 -43.26 7.37
CA ARG A 295 -11.17 -44.34 6.41
C ARG A 295 -10.97 -45.74 7.03
N ASN A 296 -10.65 -45.83 8.33
CA ASN A 296 -10.51 -47.12 9.05
C ASN A 296 -11.68 -47.22 10.01
N PRO A 297 -12.77 -47.93 9.67
CA PRO A 297 -13.88 -48.22 10.59
C PRO A 297 -13.51 -49.27 11.64
#